data_ad5de97cad31b0bae8ec598216272373
#
_entry.id   ad5de97cad31b0bae8ec598216272373
#
_cell.length_a   1.000
_cell.length_b   1.000
_cell.length_c   1.000
_cell.angle_alpha   90.00
_cell.angle_beta   90.00
_cell.angle_gamma   90.00
#
_symmetry.space_group_name_H-M   'P 1'
#
loop_
_entity.id
_entity.type
_entity.pdbx_description
1 polymer ?
#
loop_
_entity_poly.entity_id
_entity_poly.type
_entity_poly.pdbx_seq_one_letter_code
_entity_poly.pdbx_strand_id
1 'polypeptide(L)'
;MKQRHVPLITLLLVLMTLAACGGRQSDAPALPTEQEDALAELEEQVAALEQQAAERAAAQRAAEEAEPSPEEAAEAEQNAADAQREEQIRAYLDDMTLEEKVGQLFFVQCPATDAAEKIAQYHLGGVLLFTRDFKDANDQWLTNEQLVDKLQSYQESAENDTGIPLFIGSDEEGGTVTRASRNPNLFDEKLPSPQELYQSGGLKGLLNKTLQYNEQLLTLGINVNFAPVVDVSTDPNDFIHARSFGQNAAETMAYAAGMVEVMNRAGVGCVLKHFPGYGNNVDTHTGVAIDERPIETFRNSDFLPFQGGIQAGAPFVLVSHNIVKSMDADLPASLSPAVHEVLRGELGFDGVILTDDLSMDAVQSGAGSGDIATMALTAGNDMIVTADFETQIAQVLTAVERGILPMETVDAAVTRVLTAKIRLGLLGE
;
A
#
# COMPACT_ATOMS: atom_id res chain seq x y z
N MET A 1 18.17 -32.14 -26.37
CA MET A 1 18.87 -33.16 -27.21
C MET A 1 19.81 -33.94 -26.28
N LYS A 2 19.57 -35.27 -26.13
CA LYS A 2 20.36 -36.12 -25.24
C LYS A 2 21.73 -36.38 -25.87
N GLN A 3 22.80 -35.83 -25.34
CA GLN A 3 24.17 -36.23 -25.69
C GLN A 3 24.65 -37.34 -24.77
N ARG A 4 25.14 -38.39 -25.40
CA ARG A 4 25.63 -39.63 -24.82
C ARG A 4 26.95 -39.37 -24.10
N HIS A 5 26.94 -39.47 -22.76
CA HIS A 5 28.16 -39.51 -21.92
C HIS A 5 28.41 -40.96 -21.48
N VAL A 6 28.83 -41.81 -22.41
CA VAL A 6 29.30 -43.17 -22.08
C VAL A 6 30.41 -43.52 -23.04
N PRO A 7 31.64 -43.02 -22.85
CA PRO A 7 32.80 -43.90 -22.98
C PRO A 7 33.97 -43.61 -22.01
N LEU A 8 33.93 -42.55 -21.18
CA LEU A 8 35.08 -42.21 -20.33
C LEU A 8 35.20 -43.10 -19.08
N ILE A 9 34.10 -43.54 -18.49
CA ILE A 9 34.07 -44.42 -17.30
C ILE A 9 34.55 -45.81 -17.61
N THR A 10 34.36 -46.32 -18.81
CA THR A 10 34.79 -47.67 -19.20
C THR A 10 36.29 -47.76 -19.39
N LEU A 11 36.96 -46.67 -19.79
CA LEU A 11 38.42 -46.65 -19.99
C LEU A 11 39.17 -46.57 -18.64
N LEU A 12 38.60 -45.86 -17.64
CA LEU A 12 39.19 -45.75 -16.30
C LEU A 12 39.15 -47.08 -15.52
N LEU A 13 38.14 -47.90 -15.74
CA LEU A 13 38.01 -49.25 -15.12
C LEU A 13 39.01 -50.27 -15.66
N VAL A 14 39.45 -50.13 -16.92
CA VAL A 14 40.48 -51.01 -17.50
C VAL A 14 41.88 -50.70 -16.98
N LEU A 15 42.19 -49.47 -16.68
CA LEU A 15 43.49 -49.04 -16.11
C LEU A 15 43.60 -49.37 -14.61
N MET A 16 42.53 -49.39 -13.84
CA MET A 16 42.56 -49.78 -12.42
C MET A 16 42.69 -51.29 -12.19
N THR A 17 42.30 -52.14 -13.15
CA THR A 17 42.43 -53.59 -13.01
C THR A 17 43.84 -54.11 -13.30
N LEU A 18 44.72 -53.33 -13.94
CA LEU A 18 46.14 -53.68 -14.16
C LEU A 18 47.06 -53.34 -13.00
N ALA A 19 46.65 -52.42 -12.10
CA ALA A 19 47.44 -52.01 -10.95
C ALA A 19 47.24 -52.89 -9.69
N ALA A 20 46.28 -53.83 -9.67
CA ALA A 20 45.89 -54.60 -8.49
C ALA A 20 46.52 -55.99 -8.37
N CYS A 21 47.44 -56.37 -9.25
CA CYS A 21 48.18 -57.66 -9.15
C CYS A 21 49.64 -57.40 -8.87
N GLY A 22 49.95 -56.91 -7.65
CA GLY A 22 51.27 -56.83 -7.12
C GLY A 22 51.71 -58.16 -6.57
N GLY A 23 52.83 -58.77 -7.11
CA GLY A 23 53.59 -59.84 -6.47
C GLY A 23 53.97 -61.06 -7.32
N ARG A 24 54.93 -60.85 -8.21
CA ARG A 24 56.00 -61.85 -8.52
C ARG A 24 56.84 -61.23 -9.67
N GLN A 25 58.15 -61.01 -9.37
CA GLN A 25 59.17 -60.82 -10.39
C GLN A 25 59.07 -61.98 -11.40
N SER A 26 58.70 -61.69 -12.60
CA SER A 26 59.00 -62.52 -13.78
C SER A 26 59.31 -61.55 -14.93
N ASP A 27 60.40 -61.80 -15.64
CA ASP A 27 60.83 -61.05 -16.85
C ASP A 27 59.63 -60.93 -17.86
N ALA A 28 58.96 -59.77 -17.82
CA ALA A 28 58.07 -59.45 -18.88
C ALA A 28 58.90 -58.84 -20.02
N PRO A 29 58.67 -59.25 -21.27
CA PRO A 29 59.34 -58.61 -22.42
C PRO A 29 58.99 -57.12 -22.44
N ALA A 30 59.98 -56.28 -22.65
CA ALA A 30 59.75 -54.82 -22.87
C ALA A 30 58.70 -54.66 -23.99
N LEU A 31 57.75 -53.79 -23.74
CA LEU A 31 56.77 -53.40 -24.79
C LEU A 31 57.56 -52.88 -26.01
N PRO A 32 57.08 -53.16 -27.23
CA PRO A 32 57.68 -52.57 -28.41
C PRO A 32 57.67 -51.03 -28.28
N THR A 33 58.76 -50.37 -28.66
CA THR A 33 58.96 -48.94 -28.56
C THR A 33 57.79 -48.11 -29.13
N GLU A 34 57.15 -48.60 -30.20
CA GLU A 34 55.92 -47.99 -30.78
C GLU A 34 54.71 -47.97 -29.83
N GLN A 35 54.63 -48.91 -28.85
CA GLN A 35 53.52 -48.93 -27.89
C GLN A 35 53.78 -48.03 -26.69
N GLU A 36 55.07 -47.85 -26.32
CA GLU A 36 55.43 -46.87 -25.29
C GLU A 36 55.23 -45.42 -25.77
N ASP A 37 55.62 -45.13 -27.03
CA ASP A 37 55.38 -43.82 -27.65
C ASP A 37 53.87 -43.52 -27.78
N ALA A 38 53.06 -44.48 -28.18
CA ALA A 38 51.61 -44.34 -28.26
C ALA A 38 50.95 -44.14 -26.89
N LEU A 39 51.46 -44.75 -25.87
CA LEU A 39 50.96 -44.56 -24.48
C LEU A 39 51.29 -43.17 -23.97
N ALA A 40 52.54 -42.69 -24.22
CA ALA A 40 52.95 -41.34 -23.83
C ALA A 40 52.11 -40.27 -24.57
N GLU A 41 51.82 -40.46 -25.85
CA GLU A 41 50.98 -39.57 -26.60
C GLU A 41 49.53 -39.52 -26.13
N LEU A 42 49.01 -40.70 -25.66
CA LEU A 42 47.66 -40.78 -25.08
C LEU A 42 47.62 -40.13 -23.67
N GLU A 43 48.65 -40.28 -22.86
CA GLU A 43 48.73 -39.61 -21.56
C GLU A 43 48.82 -38.09 -21.71
N GLU A 44 49.55 -37.57 -22.70
CA GLU A 44 49.60 -36.15 -23.04
C GLU A 44 48.24 -35.62 -23.52
N GLN A 45 47.54 -36.41 -24.33
CA GLN A 45 46.15 -36.03 -24.77
C GLN A 45 45.16 -36.04 -23.60
N VAL A 46 45.25 -36.97 -22.68
CA VAL A 46 44.41 -37.04 -21.46
C VAL A 46 44.69 -35.83 -20.57
N ALA A 47 45.95 -35.54 -20.31
CA ALA A 47 46.35 -34.37 -19.50
C ALA A 47 45.84 -33.04 -20.12
N ALA A 48 45.95 -32.90 -21.45
CA ALA A 48 45.42 -31.73 -22.17
C ALA A 48 43.90 -31.62 -22.05
N LEU A 49 43.16 -32.74 -22.11
CA LEU A 49 41.71 -32.76 -21.94
C LEU A 49 41.27 -32.44 -20.52
N GLU A 50 42.02 -32.95 -19.49
CA GLU A 50 41.76 -32.60 -18.11
C GLU A 50 42.01 -31.12 -17.80
N GLN A 51 43.11 -30.57 -18.35
CA GLN A 51 43.37 -29.14 -18.22
C GLN A 51 42.28 -28.30 -18.90
N GLN A 52 41.83 -28.67 -20.09
CA GLN A 52 40.77 -27.97 -20.79
C GLN A 52 39.39 -28.09 -20.06
N ALA A 53 39.12 -29.22 -19.42
CA ALA A 53 37.95 -29.39 -18.58
C ALA A 53 38.03 -28.55 -17.31
N ALA A 54 39.18 -28.44 -16.70
CA ALA A 54 39.42 -27.60 -15.51
C ALA A 54 39.28 -26.09 -15.88
N GLU A 55 39.84 -25.67 -16.99
CA GLU A 55 39.68 -24.28 -17.50
C GLU A 55 38.22 -23.92 -17.82
N ARG A 56 37.48 -24.85 -18.43
CA ARG A 56 36.03 -24.66 -18.68
C ARG A 56 35.24 -24.59 -17.39
N ALA A 57 35.54 -25.46 -16.41
CA ALA A 57 34.88 -25.43 -15.10
C ALA A 57 35.20 -24.16 -14.32
N ALA A 58 36.44 -23.66 -14.41
CA ALA A 58 36.84 -22.38 -13.80
C ALA A 58 36.14 -21.18 -14.49
N ALA A 59 36.07 -21.18 -15.82
CA ALA A 59 35.37 -20.16 -16.59
C ALA A 59 33.84 -20.16 -16.29
N GLN A 60 33.25 -21.35 -16.11
CA GLN A 60 31.84 -21.49 -15.79
C GLN A 60 31.54 -20.97 -14.38
N ARG A 61 32.40 -21.28 -13.38
CA ARG A 61 32.28 -20.73 -12.03
C ARG A 61 32.47 -19.21 -11.99
N ALA A 62 33.43 -18.69 -12.74
CA ALA A 62 33.63 -17.24 -12.87
C ALA A 62 32.45 -16.54 -13.55
N ALA A 63 31.75 -17.21 -14.46
CA ALA A 63 30.51 -16.69 -15.07
C ALA A 63 29.32 -16.74 -14.11
N GLU A 64 29.19 -17.82 -13.33
CA GLU A 64 28.16 -17.95 -12.28
C GLU A 64 28.39 -16.95 -11.13
N GLU A 65 29.63 -16.64 -10.77
CA GLU A 65 30.01 -15.61 -9.79
C GLU A 65 29.86 -14.17 -10.34
N ALA A 66 29.76 -13.97 -11.64
CA ALA A 66 29.57 -12.67 -12.29
C ALA A 66 28.08 -12.33 -12.54
N GLU A 67 27.15 -13.30 -12.45
CA GLU A 67 25.74 -13.04 -12.50
C GLU A 67 25.25 -12.58 -11.10
N PRO A 68 24.48 -11.48 -11.01
CA PRO A 68 23.94 -11.05 -9.72
C PRO A 68 23.07 -12.17 -9.13
N SER A 69 23.11 -12.32 -7.82
CA SER A 69 22.22 -13.26 -7.14
C SER A 69 20.75 -12.90 -7.43
N PRO A 70 19.83 -13.87 -7.32
CA PRO A 70 18.41 -13.56 -7.53
C PRO A 70 17.90 -12.42 -6.63
N GLU A 71 18.49 -12.25 -5.45
CA GLU A 71 18.17 -11.18 -4.50
C GLU A 71 18.72 -9.83 -5.00
N GLU A 72 19.96 -9.77 -5.45
CA GLU A 72 20.57 -8.56 -6.04
C GLU A 72 19.89 -8.16 -7.36
N ALA A 73 19.46 -9.13 -8.17
CA ALA A 73 18.70 -8.86 -9.39
C ALA A 73 17.31 -8.29 -9.08
N ALA A 74 16.62 -8.85 -8.08
CA ALA A 74 15.30 -8.34 -7.64
C ALA A 74 15.42 -6.94 -7.01
N GLU A 75 16.48 -6.68 -6.23
CA GLU A 75 16.73 -5.35 -5.68
C GLU A 75 17.05 -4.32 -6.79
N ALA A 76 17.85 -4.70 -7.79
CA ALA A 76 18.15 -3.84 -8.91
C ALA A 76 16.91 -3.53 -9.77
N GLU A 77 16.02 -4.52 -9.97
CA GLU A 77 14.75 -4.35 -10.68
C GLU A 77 13.81 -3.41 -9.89
N GLN A 78 13.71 -3.60 -8.57
CA GLN A 78 12.93 -2.73 -7.70
C GLN A 78 13.45 -1.29 -7.71
N ASN A 79 14.76 -1.10 -7.60
CA ASN A 79 15.38 0.22 -7.65
C ASN A 79 15.16 0.92 -9.00
N ALA A 80 15.17 0.16 -10.10
CA ALA A 80 14.87 0.70 -11.43
C ALA A 80 13.40 1.13 -11.56
N ALA A 81 12.47 0.33 -11.05
CA ALA A 81 11.05 0.66 -11.05
C ALA A 81 10.76 1.90 -10.17
N ASP A 82 11.41 2.01 -9.01
CA ASP A 82 11.28 3.17 -8.13
C ASP A 82 11.84 4.45 -8.79
N ALA A 83 12.99 4.37 -9.45
CA ALA A 83 13.57 5.49 -10.20
C ALA A 83 12.69 5.94 -11.38
N GLN A 84 12.09 4.99 -12.10
CA GLN A 84 11.16 5.29 -13.19
C GLN A 84 9.90 5.98 -12.65
N ARG A 85 9.37 5.52 -11.52
CA ARG A 85 8.22 6.14 -10.85
C ARG A 85 8.54 7.56 -10.39
N GLU A 86 9.70 7.79 -9.80
CA GLU A 86 10.13 9.12 -9.39
C GLU A 86 10.25 10.09 -10.58
N GLU A 87 10.78 9.63 -11.72
CA GLU A 87 10.87 10.43 -12.95
C GLU A 87 9.48 10.78 -13.49
N GLN A 88 8.56 9.82 -13.51
CA GLN A 88 7.18 10.01 -13.93
C GLN A 88 6.45 11.03 -13.02
N ILE A 89 6.56 10.90 -11.71
CA ILE A 89 5.95 11.83 -10.75
C ILE A 89 6.52 13.23 -10.94
N ARG A 90 7.83 13.36 -11.15
CA ARG A 90 8.47 14.65 -11.41
C ARG A 90 7.93 15.31 -12.67
N ALA A 91 7.71 14.53 -13.74
CA ALA A 91 7.12 15.04 -14.97
C ALA A 91 5.71 15.61 -14.74
N TYR A 92 4.86 14.89 -13.98
CA TYR A 92 3.54 15.42 -13.58
C TYR A 92 3.67 16.72 -12.77
N LEU A 93 4.53 16.75 -11.75
CA LEU A 93 4.71 17.93 -10.90
C LEU A 93 5.18 19.17 -11.68
N ASP A 94 6.05 18.97 -12.66
CA ASP A 94 6.60 20.06 -13.49
C ASP A 94 5.53 20.64 -14.43
N ASP A 95 4.59 19.83 -14.89
CA ASP A 95 3.52 20.25 -15.80
C ASP A 95 2.28 20.83 -15.06
N MET A 96 2.06 20.49 -13.77
CA MET A 96 0.90 20.91 -12.99
C MET A 96 0.98 22.39 -12.59
N THR A 97 -0.14 23.10 -12.75
CA THR A 97 -0.37 24.43 -12.16
C THR A 97 -0.53 24.35 -10.63
N LEU A 98 -0.49 25.48 -9.94
CA LEU A 98 -0.72 25.52 -8.50
C LEU A 98 -2.14 25.04 -8.14
N GLU A 99 -3.13 25.45 -8.94
CA GLU A 99 -4.54 25.07 -8.77
C GLU A 99 -4.72 23.56 -8.88
N GLU A 100 -4.11 22.92 -9.87
CA GLU A 100 -4.14 21.47 -10.05
C GLU A 100 -3.45 20.76 -8.89
N LYS A 101 -2.27 21.22 -8.45
CA LYS A 101 -1.57 20.66 -7.29
C LYS A 101 -2.43 20.72 -6.03
N VAL A 102 -3.02 21.88 -5.74
CA VAL A 102 -3.86 22.05 -4.55
C VAL A 102 -5.13 21.20 -4.67
N GLY A 103 -5.77 21.12 -5.83
CA GLY A 103 -6.94 20.28 -6.06
C GLY A 103 -6.69 18.80 -5.76
N GLN A 104 -5.48 18.29 -6.13
CA GLN A 104 -5.11 16.91 -5.83
C GLN A 104 -4.98 16.61 -4.33
N LEU A 105 -4.84 17.60 -3.47
CA LEU A 105 -4.78 17.44 -2.01
C LEU A 105 -6.16 17.35 -1.35
N PHE A 106 -7.23 17.30 -2.14
CA PHE A 106 -8.61 17.24 -1.62
C PHE A 106 -9.29 15.92 -1.97
N PHE A 107 -9.75 15.20 -0.94
CA PHE A 107 -10.61 14.03 -1.01
C PHE A 107 -11.99 14.45 -0.47
N VAL A 108 -12.86 14.95 -1.36
CA VAL A 108 -14.05 15.65 -0.91
C VAL A 108 -15.26 14.73 -0.73
N GLN A 109 -16.17 15.05 0.18
CA GLN A 109 -17.50 14.43 0.13
C GLN A 109 -18.10 14.65 -1.26
N CYS A 110 -18.56 13.58 -1.92
CA CYS A 110 -19.09 13.67 -3.29
C CYS A 110 -20.11 14.81 -3.39
N PRO A 111 -19.90 15.79 -4.29
CA PRO A 111 -20.84 16.91 -4.46
C PRO A 111 -22.25 16.41 -4.79
N ALA A 112 -23.25 16.95 -4.11
CA ALA A 112 -24.65 16.51 -4.30
C ALA A 112 -25.22 16.88 -5.67
N THR A 113 -24.66 17.92 -6.31
CA THR A 113 -25.01 18.39 -7.64
C THR A 113 -23.77 18.72 -8.44
N ASP A 114 -23.85 18.53 -9.75
CA ASP A 114 -22.81 18.94 -10.70
C ASP A 114 -21.40 18.32 -10.37
N ALA A 115 -21.41 17.08 -9.84
CA ALA A 115 -20.20 16.46 -9.31
C ALA A 115 -19.10 16.35 -10.38
N ALA A 116 -19.40 15.87 -11.59
CA ALA A 116 -18.43 15.77 -12.68
C ALA A 116 -17.86 17.16 -13.07
N GLU A 117 -18.69 18.20 -13.14
CA GLU A 117 -18.25 19.56 -13.42
C GLU A 117 -17.32 20.09 -12.31
N LYS A 118 -17.70 19.89 -11.04
CA LYS A 118 -16.89 20.33 -9.90
C LYS A 118 -15.56 19.57 -9.76
N ILE A 119 -15.54 18.29 -10.12
CA ILE A 119 -14.29 17.50 -10.15
C ILE A 119 -13.28 18.15 -11.07
N ALA A 120 -13.66 18.50 -12.29
CA ALA A 120 -12.78 19.21 -13.22
C ALA A 120 -12.51 20.65 -12.78
N GLN A 121 -13.53 21.41 -12.38
CA GLN A 121 -13.38 22.82 -12.00
C GLN A 121 -12.40 23.05 -10.86
N TYR A 122 -12.32 22.10 -9.91
CA TYR A 122 -11.46 22.20 -8.73
C TYR A 122 -10.28 21.22 -8.77
N HIS A 123 -10.07 20.51 -9.88
CA HIS A 123 -8.97 19.56 -10.09
C HIS A 123 -8.86 18.51 -8.98
N LEU A 124 -10.01 18.00 -8.50
CA LEU A 124 -10.08 17.20 -7.28
C LEU A 124 -9.27 15.92 -7.33
N GLY A 125 -8.54 15.61 -6.25
CA GLY A 125 -7.76 14.38 -6.10
C GLY A 125 -8.61 13.14 -5.81
N GLY A 126 -9.77 13.32 -5.14
CA GLY A 126 -10.68 12.22 -4.81
C GLY A 126 -12.08 12.68 -4.39
N VAL A 127 -13.05 11.74 -4.48
CA VAL A 127 -14.41 11.89 -3.97
C VAL A 127 -14.82 10.74 -3.06
N LEU A 128 -15.40 11.04 -1.90
CA LEU A 128 -15.91 10.08 -0.93
C LEU A 128 -17.42 9.95 -1.06
N LEU A 129 -17.87 8.74 -1.37
CA LEU A 129 -19.27 8.40 -1.59
C LEU A 129 -20.00 8.08 -0.28
N PHE A 130 -21.14 8.69 -0.07
CA PHE A 130 -22.06 8.41 1.02
C PHE A 130 -23.29 7.65 0.53
N THR A 131 -24.14 7.18 1.44
CA THR A 131 -25.36 6.41 1.08
C THR A 131 -26.25 7.11 0.04
N ARG A 132 -26.30 8.45 0.06
CA ARG A 132 -27.07 9.25 -0.92
C ARG A 132 -26.54 9.09 -2.35
N ASP A 133 -25.24 8.84 -2.50
CA ASP A 133 -24.58 8.78 -3.81
C ASP A 133 -24.87 7.47 -4.55
N PHE A 134 -25.38 6.47 -3.83
CA PHE A 134 -25.87 5.19 -4.36
C PHE A 134 -27.37 5.20 -4.70
N LYS A 135 -28.00 6.38 -4.70
CA LYS A 135 -29.41 6.59 -4.99
C LYS A 135 -29.62 7.61 -6.09
N ASP A 136 -30.76 7.50 -6.77
CA ASP A 136 -31.21 8.47 -7.74
C ASP A 136 -31.95 9.68 -7.08
N ALA A 137 -32.39 10.65 -7.89
CA ALA A 137 -33.13 11.82 -7.42
C ALA A 137 -34.47 11.48 -6.77
N ASN A 138 -35.02 10.28 -6.95
CA ASN A 138 -36.24 9.78 -6.35
C ASN A 138 -35.99 8.90 -5.09
N ASP A 139 -34.76 8.94 -4.55
CA ASP A 139 -34.33 8.12 -3.41
C ASP A 139 -34.35 6.60 -3.67
N GLN A 140 -34.33 6.18 -4.95
CA GLN A 140 -34.27 4.78 -5.34
C GLN A 140 -32.81 4.33 -5.50
N TRP A 141 -32.52 3.09 -5.09
CA TRP A 141 -31.19 2.51 -5.25
C TRP A 141 -30.82 2.40 -6.73
N LEU A 142 -29.63 2.87 -7.08
CA LEU A 142 -29.04 2.72 -8.41
C LEU A 142 -28.84 1.25 -8.76
N THR A 143 -29.01 0.91 -10.02
CA THR A 143 -28.53 -0.37 -10.55
C THR A 143 -27.02 -0.36 -10.69
N ASN A 144 -26.42 -1.55 -10.91
CA ASN A 144 -24.99 -1.69 -11.18
C ASN A 144 -24.55 -0.80 -12.36
N GLU A 145 -25.25 -0.90 -13.50
CA GLU A 145 -24.98 -0.12 -14.70
C GLU A 145 -25.04 1.40 -14.44
N GLN A 146 -26.09 1.86 -13.76
CA GLN A 146 -26.24 3.28 -13.42
C GLN A 146 -25.12 3.81 -12.53
N LEU A 147 -24.65 3.01 -11.55
CA LEU A 147 -23.55 3.43 -10.69
C LEU A 147 -22.23 3.45 -11.47
N VAL A 148 -21.94 2.39 -12.24
CA VAL A 148 -20.73 2.31 -13.06
C VAL A 148 -20.66 3.49 -14.03
N ASP A 149 -21.73 3.77 -14.79
CA ASP A 149 -21.79 4.91 -15.72
C ASP A 149 -21.56 6.25 -15.00
N LYS A 150 -22.15 6.41 -13.81
CA LYS A 150 -21.97 7.60 -12.98
C LYS A 150 -20.51 7.78 -12.56
N LEU A 151 -19.87 6.73 -12.01
CA LEU A 151 -18.50 6.82 -11.52
C LEU A 151 -17.48 6.91 -12.67
N GLN A 152 -17.78 6.28 -13.81
CA GLN A 152 -17.00 6.45 -15.03
C GLN A 152 -17.03 7.89 -15.52
N SER A 153 -18.20 8.57 -15.48
CA SER A 153 -18.28 9.99 -15.85
C SER A 153 -17.43 10.89 -14.95
N TYR A 154 -17.23 10.53 -13.67
CA TYR A 154 -16.34 11.23 -12.75
C TYR A 154 -14.88 11.05 -13.12
N GLN A 155 -14.47 9.80 -13.45
CA GLN A 155 -13.12 9.52 -13.94
C GLN A 155 -12.83 10.28 -15.24
N GLU A 156 -13.73 10.18 -16.22
CA GLU A 156 -13.59 10.91 -17.49
C GLU A 156 -13.46 12.42 -17.30
N SER A 157 -14.16 12.98 -16.30
CA SER A 157 -14.08 14.40 -15.99
C SER A 157 -12.70 14.79 -15.44
N ALA A 158 -12.14 13.98 -14.52
CA ALA A 158 -10.81 14.21 -13.96
C ALA A 158 -9.71 14.01 -15.02
N GLU A 159 -9.78 12.92 -15.79
CA GLU A 159 -8.79 12.59 -16.82
C GLU A 159 -8.79 13.60 -17.98
N ASN A 160 -9.95 14.10 -18.40
CA ASN A 160 -10.04 15.11 -19.46
C ASN A 160 -9.52 16.48 -19.00
N ASP A 161 -9.53 16.75 -17.70
CA ASP A 161 -9.06 18.00 -17.11
C ASP A 161 -7.52 17.98 -16.90
N THR A 162 -7.04 17.10 -16.03
CA THR A 162 -5.62 17.05 -15.61
C THR A 162 -4.84 15.87 -16.15
N GLY A 163 -5.49 14.89 -16.77
CA GLY A 163 -4.89 13.61 -17.12
C GLY A 163 -4.65 12.69 -15.92
N ILE A 164 -5.09 13.09 -14.70
CA ILE A 164 -4.86 12.36 -13.46
C ILE A 164 -6.17 11.72 -12.98
N PRO A 165 -6.26 10.38 -12.92
CA PRO A 165 -7.44 9.68 -12.45
C PRO A 165 -7.81 10.00 -10.99
N LEU A 166 -9.10 9.90 -10.68
CA LEU A 166 -9.67 10.25 -9.39
C LEU A 166 -9.60 9.08 -8.39
N PHE A 167 -9.30 9.34 -7.13
CA PHE A 167 -9.68 8.43 -6.07
C PHE A 167 -11.20 8.46 -5.87
N ILE A 168 -11.85 7.31 -5.92
CA ILE A 168 -13.27 7.17 -5.60
C ILE A 168 -13.38 6.26 -4.38
N GLY A 169 -13.73 6.87 -3.24
CA GLY A 169 -13.77 6.21 -1.96
C GLY A 169 -15.16 5.93 -1.43
N SER A 170 -15.26 4.96 -0.53
CA SER A 170 -16.47 4.67 0.24
C SER A 170 -16.13 4.05 1.58
N ASP A 171 -16.98 4.28 2.61
CA ASP A 171 -16.87 3.58 3.91
C ASP A 171 -17.55 2.22 3.84
N GLU A 172 -16.81 1.17 3.61
CA GLU A 172 -17.27 -0.22 3.71
C GLU A 172 -16.53 -0.94 4.85
N GLU A 173 -16.75 -0.46 6.09
CA GLU A 173 -16.17 -1.05 7.32
C GLU A 173 -16.80 -2.39 7.67
N GLY A 174 -18.06 -2.56 7.26
CA GLY A 174 -18.94 -3.63 7.71
C GLY A 174 -19.81 -3.21 8.91
N GLY A 175 -20.80 -4.04 9.24
CA GLY A 175 -21.69 -3.79 10.36
C GLY A 175 -22.48 -2.49 10.26
N THR A 176 -22.26 -1.55 11.16
CA THR A 176 -23.01 -0.28 11.23
C THR A 176 -22.61 0.71 10.15
N VAL A 177 -21.35 0.68 9.68
CA VAL A 177 -20.81 1.61 8.68
C VAL A 177 -20.57 0.90 7.37
N THR A 178 -21.52 1.06 6.49
CA THR A 178 -21.50 0.56 5.10
C THR A 178 -22.23 1.56 4.22
N ARG A 179 -21.88 1.65 2.94
CA ARG A 179 -22.54 2.52 1.95
C ARG A 179 -23.01 1.74 0.75
N ALA A 180 -22.07 1.19 -0.05
CA ALA A 180 -22.35 0.45 -1.26
C ALA A 180 -23.09 -0.86 -0.98
N SER A 181 -22.69 -1.65 0.02
CA SER A 181 -23.31 -2.93 0.34
C SER A 181 -24.72 -2.83 0.95
N ARG A 182 -25.18 -1.61 1.27
CA ARG A 182 -26.60 -1.37 1.60
C ARG A 182 -27.52 -1.43 0.38
N ASN A 183 -26.97 -1.25 -0.80
CA ASN A 183 -27.74 -1.28 -2.04
C ASN A 183 -27.94 -2.75 -2.49
N PRO A 184 -29.18 -3.27 -2.46
CA PRO A 184 -29.46 -4.66 -2.82
C PRO A 184 -29.33 -4.95 -4.32
N ASN A 185 -29.18 -3.91 -5.16
CA ASN A 185 -28.89 -4.10 -6.58
C ASN A 185 -27.39 -4.32 -6.86
N LEU A 186 -26.53 -4.00 -5.89
CA LEU A 186 -25.06 -4.10 -6.00
C LEU A 186 -24.51 -5.30 -5.25
N PHE A 187 -25.07 -5.62 -4.08
CA PHE A 187 -24.61 -6.70 -3.22
C PHE A 187 -25.79 -7.55 -2.76
N ASP A 188 -25.60 -8.88 -2.70
CA ASP A 188 -26.62 -9.82 -2.23
C ASP A 188 -26.95 -9.63 -0.74
N GLU A 189 -25.96 -9.19 0.04
CA GLU A 189 -26.09 -8.88 1.46
C GLU A 189 -25.21 -7.70 1.86
N LYS A 190 -25.60 -7.00 2.89
CA LYS A 190 -24.80 -5.97 3.55
C LYS A 190 -23.55 -6.62 4.16
N LEU A 191 -22.37 -5.98 4.06
CA LEU A 191 -21.14 -6.47 4.66
C LEU A 191 -21.31 -6.59 6.19
N PRO A 192 -21.17 -7.79 6.78
CA PRO A 192 -21.22 -7.97 8.23
C PRO A 192 -20.02 -7.27 8.91
N SER A 193 -20.16 -7.01 10.21
CA SER A 193 -19.05 -6.41 10.98
C SER A 193 -17.83 -7.33 11.04
N PRO A 194 -16.61 -6.77 11.25
CA PRO A 194 -15.41 -7.57 11.44
C PRO A 194 -15.56 -8.61 12.57
N GLN A 195 -16.27 -8.26 13.64
CA GLN A 195 -16.53 -9.17 14.75
C GLN A 195 -17.43 -10.35 14.35
N GLU A 196 -18.52 -10.09 13.60
CA GLU A 196 -19.43 -11.15 13.11
C GLU A 196 -18.69 -12.08 12.12
N LEU A 197 -17.89 -11.53 11.22
CA LEU A 197 -17.09 -12.31 10.29
C LEU A 197 -16.04 -13.17 11.00
N TYR A 198 -15.38 -12.61 12.02
CA TYR A 198 -14.41 -13.33 12.83
C TYR A 198 -15.05 -14.45 13.63
N GLN A 199 -16.21 -14.21 14.24
CA GLN A 199 -16.97 -15.22 15.01
C GLN A 199 -17.42 -16.38 14.11
N SER A 200 -17.81 -16.11 12.87
CA SER A 200 -18.33 -17.12 11.95
C SER A 200 -17.26 -17.93 11.24
N GLY A 201 -16.11 -17.34 10.93
CA GLY A 201 -15.10 -17.94 10.06
C GLY A 201 -13.63 -17.75 10.50
N GLY A 202 -13.41 -17.19 11.69
CA GLY A 202 -12.08 -16.78 12.16
C GLY A 202 -11.46 -15.71 11.24
N LEU A 203 -10.19 -15.39 11.46
CA LEU A 203 -9.48 -14.37 10.66
C LEU A 203 -9.49 -14.74 9.17
N LYS A 204 -9.28 -16.01 8.82
CA LYS A 204 -9.27 -16.45 7.41
C LYS A 204 -10.62 -16.22 6.72
N GLY A 205 -11.73 -16.53 7.40
CA GLY A 205 -13.08 -16.31 6.85
C GLY A 205 -13.37 -14.83 6.64
N LEU A 206 -12.98 -13.99 7.61
CA LEU A 206 -13.07 -12.55 7.53
C LEU A 206 -12.29 -12.01 6.32
N LEU A 207 -11.00 -12.36 6.19
CA LEU A 207 -10.15 -11.89 5.09
C LEU A 207 -10.66 -12.33 3.71
N ASN A 208 -11.17 -13.55 3.58
CA ASN A 208 -11.76 -14.01 2.32
C ASN A 208 -13.03 -13.20 1.95
N LYS A 209 -13.87 -12.88 2.93
CA LYS A 209 -15.09 -12.08 2.70
C LYS A 209 -14.72 -10.65 2.31
N THR A 210 -13.74 -10.07 3.01
CA THR A 210 -13.20 -8.74 2.69
C THR A 210 -12.65 -8.68 1.26
N LEU A 211 -11.87 -9.68 0.84
CA LEU A 211 -11.37 -9.75 -0.53
C LEU A 211 -12.52 -9.70 -1.55
N GLN A 212 -13.53 -10.56 -1.39
CA GLN A 212 -14.67 -10.62 -2.31
C GLN A 212 -15.43 -9.28 -2.41
N TYR A 213 -15.64 -8.59 -1.27
CA TYR A 213 -16.32 -7.32 -1.27
C TYR A 213 -15.49 -6.21 -1.92
N ASN A 214 -14.18 -6.18 -1.69
CA ASN A 214 -13.32 -5.17 -2.31
C ASN A 214 -13.12 -5.43 -3.82
N GLU A 215 -13.01 -6.68 -4.26
CA GLU A 215 -13.04 -7.02 -5.70
C GLU A 215 -14.34 -6.51 -6.36
N GLN A 216 -15.48 -6.65 -5.67
CA GLN A 216 -16.75 -6.13 -6.17
C GLN A 216 -16.81 -4.60 -6.16
N LEU A 217 -16.30 -3.92 -5.12
CA LEU A 217 -16.17 -2.45 -5.08
C LEU A 217 -15.38 -1.95 -6.29
N LEU A 218 -14.25 -2.60 -6.61
CA LEU A 218 -13.43 -2.22 -7.76
C LEU A 218 -14.19 -2.36 -9.08
N THR A 219 -15.00 -3.44 -9.26
CA THR A 219 -15.82 -3.60 -10.46
C THR A 219 -16.90 -2.52 -10.62
N LEU A 220 -17.28 -1.89 -9.52
CA LEU A 220 -18.23 -0.75 -9.51
C LEU A 220 -17.54 0.59 -9.78
N GLY A 221 -16.19 0.63 -9.84
CA GLY A 221 -15.41 1.87 -10.01
C GLY A 221 -14.98 2.51 -8.69
N ILE A 222 -15.15 1.83 -7.52
CA ILE A 222 -14.70 2.31 -6.21
C ILE A 222 -13.31 1.74 -5.97
N ASN A 223 -12.29 2.59 -5.94
CA ASN A 223 -10.89 2.21 -5.88
C ASN A 223 -10.21 2.47 -4.53
N VAL A 224 -10.91 3.12 -3.58
CA VAL A 224 -10.47 3.31 -2.20
C VAL A 224 -11.58 2.90 -1.22
N ASN A 225 -11.26 2.07 -0.25
CA ASN A 225 -12.16 1.75 0.86
C ASN A 225 -11.64 2.39 2.17
N PHE A 226 -12.45 3.24 2.80
CA PHE A 226 -12.15 3.86 4.09
C PHE A 226 -12.32 2.84 5.23
N ALA A 227 -11.57 1.76 5.13
CA ALA A 227 -11.43 0.62 6.04
C ALA A 227 -10.00 0.06 5.90
N PRO A 228 -9.50 -0.68 6.89
CA PRO A 228 -10.16 -1.16 8.10
C PRO A 228 -10.13 -0.16 9.27
N VAL A 229 -11.09 -0.31 10.19
CA VAL A 229 -10.99 0.29 11.53
C VAL A 229 -10.04 -0.58 12.36
N VAL A 230 -8.91 0.00 12.75
CA VAL A 230 -7.85 -0.69 13.50
C VAL A 230 -7.72 -0.20 14.95
N ASP A 231 -8.68 0.59 15.39
CA ASP A 231 -8.79 1.00 16.79
C ASP A 231 -8.89 -0.21 17.72
N VAL A 232 -8.07 -0.23 18.80
CA VAL A 232 -8.08 -1.29 19.79
C VAL A 232 -9.14 -1.01 20.82
N SER A 233 -10.21 -1.82 20.83
CA SER A 233 -11.27 -1.76 21.84
C SER A 233 -11.78 -3.17 22.15
N THR A 234 -11.74 -3.54 23.44
CA THR A 234 -12.24 -4.82 23.95
C THR A 234 -13.45 -4.64 24.88
N ASP A 235 -13.82 -3.40 25.23
CA ASP A 235 -15.00 -3.11 26.04
C ASP A 235 -16.20 -2.78 25.13
N PRO A 236 -17.30 -3.56 25.18
CA PRO A 236 -18.50 -3.29 24.40
C PRO A 236 -19.16 -1.92 24.66
N ASN A 237 -18.77 -1.23 25.72
CA ASN A 237 -19.28 0.11 26.05
C ASN A 237 -18.48 1.24 25.37
N ASP A 238 -17.32 0.96 24.82
CA ASP A 238 -16.56 1.95 24.07
C ASP A 238 -17.31 2.34 22.79
N PHE A 239 -17.33 3.63 22.48
CA PHE A 239 -17.97 4.15 21.25
C PHE A 239 -17.51 3.41 19.99
N ILE A 240 -16.20 3.20 19.85
CA ILE A 240 -15.62 2.61 18.66
C ILE A 240 -15.77 1.08 18.57
N HIS A 241 -16.10 0.41 19.69
CA HIS A 241 -16.10 -1.05 19.78
C HIS A 241 -16.92 -1.73 18.69
N ALA A 242 -18.15 -1.26 18.44
CA ALA A 242 -19.04 -1.85 17.43
C ALA A 242 -18.52 -1.75 15.98
N ARG A 243 -17.54 -0.86 15.72
CA ARG A 243 -16.88 -0.67 14.43
C ARG A 243 -15.52 -1.37 14.37
N SER A 244 -14.87 -1.60 15.52
CA SER A 244 -13.55 -2.20 15.64
C SER A 244 -13.58 -3.72 15.47
N PHE A 245 -12.38 -4.33 15.41
CA PHE A 245 -12.23 -5.79 15.38
C PHE A 245 -12.64 -6.45 16.71
N GLY A 246 -12.66 -5.70 17.82
CA GLY A 246 -13.12 -6.16 19.13
C GLY A 246 -12.15 -7.10 19.85
N GLN A 247 -10.87 -7.15 19.44
CA GLN A 247 -9.84 -7.99 20.02
C GLN A 247 -8.71 -7.13 20.63
N ASN A 248 -7.75 -7.80 21.31
CA ASN A 248 -6.57 -7.12 21.86
C ASN A 248 -5.64 -6.58 20.76
N ALA A 249 -4.66 -5.78 21.16
CA ALA A 249 -3.75 -5.10 20.24
C ALA A 249 -2.98 -6.03 19.31
N ALA A 250 -2.49 -7.19 19.81
CA ALA A 250 -1.73 -8.15 19.02
C ALA A 250 -2.62 -8.83 17.95
N GLU A 251 -3.84 -9.20 18.31
CA GLU A 251 -4.82 -9.78 17.37
C GLU A 251 -5.29 -8.73 16.37
N THR A 252 -5.48 -7.47 16.80
CA THR A 252 -5.83 -6.36 15.92
C THR A 252 -4.68 -6.00 14.96
N MET A 253 -3.41 -6.14 15.39
CA MET A 253 -2.25 -6.01 14.50
C MET A 253 -2.26 -7.06 13.37
N ALA A 254 -2.52 -8.32 13.71
CA ALA A 254 -2.62 -9.38 12.71
C ALA A 254 -3.82 -9.18 11.76
N TYR A 255 -4.96 -8.70 12.29
CA TYR A 255 -6.11 -8.30 11.51
C TYR A 255 -5.77 -7.16 10.55
N ALA A 256 -5.16 -6.08 11.02
CA ALA A 256 -4.77 -4.93 10.21
C ALA A 256 -3.84 -5.34 9.05
N ALA A 257 -2.79 -6.11 9.33
CA ALA A 257 -1.89 -6.62 8.31
C ALA A 257 -2.62 -7.45 7.25
N GLY A 258 -3.44 -8.42 7.68
CA GLY A 258 -4.19 -9.28 6.76
C GLY A 258 -5.22 -8.49 5.92
N MET A 259 -5.89 -7.48 6.51
CA MET A 259 -6.82 -6.61 5.77
C MET A 259 -6.09 -5.84 4.67
N VAL A 260 -4.94 -5.24 4.98
CA VAL A 260 -4.12 -4.52 3.98
C VAL A 260 -3.69 -5.45 2.86
N GLU A 261 -3.18 -6.66 3.18
CA GLU A 261 -2.76 -7.64 2.17
C GLU A 261 -3.89 -8.02 1.21
N VAL A 262 -5.09 -8.31 1.72
CA VAL A 262 -6.21 -8.72 0.85
C VAL A 262 -6.79 -7.56 0.05
N MET A 263 -6.79 -6.34 0.59
CA MET A 263 -7.27 -5.16 -0.12
C MET A 263 -6.30 -4.72 -1.22
N ASN A 264 -4.99 -4.73 -0.94
CA ASN A 264 -3.96 -4.51 -1.97
C ASN A 264 -4.07 -5.56 -3.10
N ARG A 265 -4.30 -6.84 -2.75
CA ARG A 265 -4.53 -7.89 -3.75
C ARG A 265 -5.80 -7.67 -4.58
N ALA A 266 -6.84 -7.08 -4.00
CA ALA A 266 -8.06 -6.70 -4.71
C ALA A 266 -7.86 -5.48 -5.62
N GLY A 267 -6.72 -4.77 -5.52
CA GLY A 267 -6.49 -3.50 -6.24
C GLY A 267 -7.24 -2.31 -5.64
N VAL A 268 -7.65 -2.38 -4.37
CA VAL A 268 -8.38 -1.32 -3.66
C VAL A 268 -7.49 -0.73 -2.57
N GLY A 269 -7.31 0.59 -2.58
CA GLY A 269 -6.61 1.31 -1.53
C GLY A 269 -7.35 1.21 -0.20
N CYS A 270 -6.65 0.75 0.84
CA CYS A 270 -7.19 0.68 2.20
C CYS A 270 -6.78 1.90 3.02
N VAL A 271 -7.63 2.34 3.94
CA VAL A 271 -7.39 3.45 4.86
C VAL A 271 -7.37 2.94 6.29
N LEU A 272 -6.19 2.87 6.92
CA LEU A 272 -6.08 2.55 8.35
C LEU A 272 -6.62 3.70 9.18
N LYS A 273 -7.57 3.43 10.07
CA LYS A 273 -8.21 4.47 10.88
C LYS A 273 -8.62 3.99 12.27
N HIS A 274 -8.62 4.90 13.22
CA HIS A 274 -8.40 6.35 13.20
C HIS A 274 -7.15 6.68 14.02
N PHE A 275 -6.07 7.08 13.37
CA PHE A 275 -4.81 7.39 14.07
C PHE A 275 -4.97 8.62 14.99
N PRO A 276 -4.40 8.64 16.19
CA PRO A 276 -3.50 7.65 16.81
C PRO A 276 -4.19 6.52 17.58
N GLY A 277 -5.50 6.39 17.52
CA GLY A 277 -6.32 5.38 18.19
C GLY A 277 -7.34 5.99 19.15
N TYR A 278 -8.63 5.63 18.99
CA TYR A 278 -9.72 6.17 19.81
C TYR A 278 -9.66 5.69 21.27
N GLY A 279 -9.21 4.43 21.50
CA GLY A 279 -9.31 3.84 22.83
C GLY A 279 -10.74 3.89 23.36
N ASN A 280 -10.91 4.35 24.62
CA ASN A 280 -12.20 4.52 25.29
C ASN A 280 -12.75 5.95 25.20
N ASN A 281 -12.30 6.77 24.24
CA ASN A 281 -12.78 8.12 24.05
C ASN A 281 -14.21 8.21 23.51
N VAL A 282 -14.80 9.40 23.66
CA VAL A 282 -16.12 9.72 23.13
C VAL A 282 -16.07 10.00 21.61
N ASP A 283 -17.24 10.00 20.98
CA ASP A 283 -17.43 10.30 19.57
C ASP A 283 -17.07 11.75 19.22
N THR A 284 -16.10 11.95 18.32
CA THR A 284 -15.68 13.27 17.82
C THR A 284 -16.71 13.96 16.91
N HIS A 285 -17.74 13.23 16.45
CA HIS A 285 -18.87 13.84 15.75
C HIS A 285 -19.76 14.70 16.65
N THR A 286 -19.69 14.51 17.98
CA THR A 286 -20.54 15.19 18.96
C THR A 286 -19.81 16.21 19.82
N GLY A 287 -18.50 16.43 19.57
CA GLY A 287 -17.68 17.38 20.31
C GLY A 287 -16.21 16.98 20.40
N VAL A 288 -15.42 17.75 21.12
CA VAL A 288 -13.99 17.52 21.28
C VAL A 288 -13.74 16.33 22.19
N ALA A 289 -13.08 15.28 21.69
CA ALA A 289 -12.60 14.17 22.49
C ALA A 289 -11.18 14.45 22.99
N ILE A 290 -10.99 14.39 24.32
CA ILE A 290 -9.68 14.61 24.94
C ILE A 290 -9.19 13.27 25.50
N ASP A 291 -8.01 12.86 25.04
CA ASP A 291 -7.33 11.65 25.49
C ASP A 291 -6.20 12.03 26.46
N GLU A 292 -6.30 11.55 27.69
CA GLU A 292 -5.31 11.79 28.73
C GLU A 292 -4.36 10.60 28.95
N ARG A 293 -4.48 9.56 28.13
CA ARG A 293 -3.63 8.36 28.22
C ARG A 293 -2.16 8.73 27.98
N PRO A 294 -1.22 8.13 28.74
CA PRO A 294 0.20 8.35 28.51
C PRO A 294 0.63 7.74 27.17
N ILE A 295 1.66 8.31 26.54
CA ILE A 295 2.18 7.87 25.24
C ILE A 295 2.54 6.39 25.23
N GLU A 296 2.98 5.83 26.35
CA GLU A 296 3.32 4.41 26.48
C GLU A 296 2.11 3.48 26.29
N THR A 297 0.88 3.97 26.56
CA THR A 297 -0.35 3.20 26.25
C THR A 297 -0.50 3.05 24.75
N PHE A 298 -0.29 4.12 23.99
CA PHE A 298 -0.36 4.09 22.53
C PHE A 298 0.73 3.19 21.94
N ARG A 299 1.98 3.30 22.41
CA ARG A 299 3.11 2.47 21.95
C ARG A 299 2.91 0.98 22.21
N ASN A 300 2.31 0.64 23.35
CA ASN A 300 2.11 -0.76 23.74
C ASN A 300 0.77 -1.36 23.25
N SER A 301 -0.13 -0.55 22.69
CA SER A 301 -1.46 -0.98 22.27
C SER A 301 -1.84 -0.38 20.90
N ASP A 302 -2.23 0.88 20.89
CA ASP A 302 -2.92 1.51 19.76
C ASP A 302 -2.04 1.61 18.49
N PHE A 303 -0.72 1.76 18.63
CA PHE A 303 0.20 1.82 17.49
C PHE A 303 0.49 0.46 16.85
N LEU A 304 0.32 -0.65 17.56
CA LEU A 304 0.65 -1.97 17.04
C LEU A 304 -0.17 -2.32 15.79
N PRO A 305 -1.50 -2.10 15.73
CA PRO A 305 -2.27 -2.34 14.50
C PRO A 305 -1.82 -1.47 13.32
N PHE A 306 -1.50 -0.18 13.57
CA PHE A 306 -0.97 0.69 12.51
C PHE A 306 0.39 0.18 12.00
N GLN A 307 1.31 -0.22 12.90
CA GLN A 307 2.58 -0.83 12.51
C GLN A 307 2.37 -2.08 11.64
N GLY A 308 1.44 -2.96 12.02
CA GLY A 308 1.12 -4.15 11.23
C GLY A 308 0.60 -3.80 9.84
N GLY A 309 -0.31 -2.84 9.74
CA GLY A 309 -0.84 -2.39 8.45
C GLY A 309 0.19 -1.64 7.60
N ILE A 310 1.02 -0.79 8.20
CA ILE A 310 2.12 -0.08 7.51
C ILE A 310 3.13 -1.08 6.94
N GLN A 311 3.55 -2.06 7.73
CA GLN A 311 4.47 -3.11 7.28
C GLN A 311 3.88 -3.98 6.16
N ALA A 312 2.55 -4.14 6.11
CA ALA A 312 1.84 -4.81 5.03
C ALA A 312 1.62 -3.92 3.79
N GLY A 313 2.09 -2.66 3.79
CA GLY A 313 2.03 -1.75 2.66
C GLY A 313 0.72 -0.97 2.54
N ALA A 314 0.12 -0.54 3.65
CA ALA A 314 -1.06 0.33 3.63
C ALA A 314 -0.78 1.63 2.87
N PRO A 315 -1.60 2.01 1.88
CA PRO A 315 -1.40 3.24 1.12
C PRO A 315 -1.88 4.49 1.87
N PHE A 316 -2.85 4.37 2.78
CA PHE A 316 -3.45 5.50 3.47
C PHE A 316 -3.58 5.28 4.98
N VAL A 317 -3.40 6.37 5.75
CA VAL A 317 -3.75 6.47 7.17
C VAL A 317 -4.61 7.70 7.36
N LEU A 318 -5.73 7.56 8.08
CA LEU A 318 -6.62 8.66 8.43
C LEU A 318 -6.39 9.07 9.88
N VAL A 319 -6.14 10.38 10.09
CA VAL A 319 -5.87 10.98 11.41
C VAL A 319 -7.14 11.62 11.98
N SER A 320 -7.51 11.21 13.19
CA SER A 320 -8.72 11.67 13.89
C SER A 320 -8.61 13.10 14.43
N HIS A 321 -9.73 13.61 14.98
CA HIS A 321 -9.78 14.93 15.62
C HIS A 321 -9.69 14.88 17.15
N ASN A 322 -9.22 13.77 17.74
CA ASN A 322 -8.96 13.68 19.16
C ASN A 322 -7.81 14.59 19.57
N ILE A 323 -7.91 15.26 20.72
CA ILE A 323 -6.76 15.93 21.36
C ILE A 323 -6.09 14.90 22.27
N VAL A 324 -4.89 14.46 21.89
CA VAL A 324 -4.11 13.46 22.64
C VAL A 324 -3.04 14.17 23.44
N LYS A 325 -3.33 14.46 24.71
CA LYS A 325 -2.49 15.31 25.57
C LYS A 325 -1.04 14.86 25.72
N SER A 326 -0.78 13.58 25.59
CA SER A 326 0.58 13.04 25.67
C SER A 326 1.42 13.24 24.39
N MET A 327 0.80 13.69 23.30
CA MET A 327 1.47 14.05 22.04
C MET A 327 1.36 15.55 21.78
N ASP A 328 0.14 16.11 21.90
CA ASP A 328 -0.15 17.52 21.76
C ASP A 328 -1.33 17.88 22.69
N ALA A 329 -1.12 18.85 23.59
CA ALA A 329 -2.13 19.20 24.57
C ALA A 329 -3.19 20.19 24.05
N ASP A 330 -2.90 20.86 22.95
CA ASP A 330 -3.65 22.03 22.48
C ASP A 330 -4.38 21.78 21.16
N LEU A 331 -3.82 20.95 20.26
CA LEU A 331 -4.34 20.75 18.92
C LEU A 331 -4.97 19.36 18.74
N PRO A 332 -6.07 19.28 17.95
CA PRO A 332 -6.55 17.99 17.46
C PRO A 332 -5.45 17.23 16.70
N ALA A 333 -5.43 15.92 16.78
CA ALA A 333 -4.41 15.07 16.15
C ALA A 333 -4.22 15.39 14.65
N SER A 334 -5.29 15.60 13.90
CA SER A 334 -5.26 15.99 12.48
C SER A 334 -4.61 17.36 12.20
N LEU A 335 -4.49 18.21 13.20
CA LEU A 335 -3.87 19.54 13.10
C LEU A 335 -2.53 19.64 13.85
N SER A 336 -2.05 18.54 14.46
CA SER A 336 -0.87 18.50 15.29
C SER A 336 0.37 18.01 14.54
N PRO A 337 1.40 18.86 14.32
CA PRO A 337 2.68 18.39 13.77
C PRO A 337 3.34 17.30 14.62
N ALA A 338 3.15 17.30 15.94
CA ALA A 338 3.72 16.29 16.82
C ALA A 338 3.12 14.91 16.60
N VAL A 339 1.81 14.81 16.32
CA VAL A 339 1.14 13.55 15.98
C VAL A 339 1.62 13.03 14.62
N HIS A 340 1.79 13.90 13.64
CA HIS A 340 2.31 13.52 12.32
C HIS A 340 3.77 13.08 12.37
N GLU A 341 4.60 13.70 13.23
CA GLU A 341 5.97 13.24 13.48
C GLU A 341 6.01 11.83 14.08
N VAL A 342 5.09 11.48 14.98
CA VAL A 342 4.96 10.09 15.46
C VAL A 342 4.63 9.14 14.32
N LEU A 343 3.67 9.48 13.46
CA LEU A 343 3.26 8.63 12.34
C LEU A 343 4.37 8.49 11.28
N ARG A 344 5.03 9.60 10.91
CA ARG A 344 6.12 9.60 9.93
C ARG A 344 7.43 9.06 10.49
N GLY A 345 7.86 9.60 11.64
CA GLY A 345 9.19 9.33 12.19
C GLY A 345 9.26 8.09 13.05
N GLU A 346 8.28 7.85 13.97
CA GLU A 346 8.32 6.69 14.87
C GLU A 346 7.75 5.42 14.19
N LEU A 347 6.61 5.54 13.47
CA LEU A 347 5.98 4.40 12.80
C LEU A 347 6.48 4.18 11.35
N GLY A 348 7.20 5.14 10.78
CA GLY A 348 7.82 5.02 9.46
C GLY A 348 6.81 5.02 8.30
N PHE A 349 5.66 5.66 8.45
CA PHE A 349 4.66 5.70 7.39
C PHE A 349 5.04 6.69 6.29
N ASP A 350 5.18 6.22 5.06
CA ASP A 350 5.54 7.01 3.86
C ASP A 350 4.37 7.23 2.88
N GLY A 351 3.23 6.59 3.13
CA GLY A 351 2.01 6.73 2.32
C GLY A 351 1.27 8.05 2.55
N VAL A 352 0.04 8.13 2.04
CA VAL A 352 -0.83 9.32 2.11
C VAL A 352 -1.50 9.43 3.48
N ILE A 353 -1.31 10.54 4.17
CA ILE A 353 -2.03 10.88 5.40
C ILE A 353 -3.27 11.70 5.04
N LEU A 354 -4.46 11.18 5.43
CA LEU A 354 -5.74 11.86 5.28
C LEU A 354 -6.16 12.49 6.62
N THR A 355 -6.79 13.65 6.59
CA THR A 355 -7.56 14.10 7.76
C THR A 355 -8.82 13.27 7.91
N ASP A 356 -9.38 13.14 9.11
CA ASP A 356 -10.82 12.92 9.24
C ASP A 356 -11.58 14.15 8.69
N ASP A 357 -12.91 14.08 8.56
CA ASP A 357 -13.69 15.12 7.88
C ASP A 357 -13.59 16.46 8.62
N LEU A 358 -12.96 17.46 8.00
CA LEU A 358 -12.81 18.80 8.56
C LEU A 358 -14.13 19.56 8.75
N SER A 359 -15.24 19.03 8.24
CA SER A 359 -16.58 19.57 8.51
C SER A 359 -17.13 19.18 9.89
N MET A 360 -16.42 18.33 10.65
CA MET A 360 -16.85 17.86 11.97
C MET A 360 -16.72 18.95 13.05
N ASP A 361 -17.67 18.98 14.00
CA ASP A 361 -17.71 19.96 15.09
C ASP A 361 -16.46 19.96 15.97
N ALA A 362 -15.81 18.81 16.14
CA ALA A 362 -14.62 18.68 16.97
C ALA A 362 -13.47 19.57 16.49
N VAL A 363 -13.19 19.55 15.18
CA VAL A 363 -12.09 20.33 14.61
C VAL A 363 -12.48 21.81 14.47
N GLN A 364 -13.72 22.11 14.08
CA GLN A 364 -14.23 23.47 13.98
C GLN A 364 -14.17 24.23 15.30
N SER A 365 -14.45 23.54 16.43
CA SER A 365 -14.41 24.10 17.77
C SER A 365 -13.00 24.21 18.33
N GLY A 366 -12.10 23.31 17.95
CA GLY A 366 -10.73 23.23 18.47
C GLY A 366 -9.73 24.12 17.75
N ALA A 367 -9.97 24.48 16.48
CA ALA A 367 -9.03 25.24 15.65
C ALA A 367 -9.19 26.78 15.74
N GLY A 368 -10.24 27.26 16.41
CA GLY A 368 -10.55 28.70 16.43
C GLY A 368 -11.05 29.21 15.07
N SER A 369 -10.80 30.50 14.76
CA SER A 369 -11.21 31.12 13.49
C SER A 369 -10.18 30.98 12.35
N GLY A 370 -9.27 30.00 12.46
CA GLY A 370 -8.18 29.79 11.51
C GLY A 370 -8.63 29.06 10.23
N ASP A 371 -7.78 29.12 9.21
CA ASP A 371 -7.88 28.32 8.00
C ASP A 371 -7.42 26.87 8.34
N ILE A 372 -8.39 26.01 8.68
CA ILE A 372 -8.13 24.65 9.14
C ILE A 372 -7.51 23.76 8.06
N ALA A 373 -7.81 24.02 6.79
CA ALA A 373 -7.23 23.26 5.69
C ALA A 373 -5.71 23.53 5.57
N THR A 374 -5.32 24.81 5.60
CA THR A 374 -3.91 25.20 5.62
C THR A 374 -3.21 24.67 6.87
N MET A 375 -3.87 24.72 8.04
CA MET A 375 -3.32 24.16 9.28
C MET A 375 -3.08 22.64 9.15
N ALA A 376 -4.04 21.90 8.60
CA ALA A 376 -3.94 20.45 8.40
C ALA A 376 -2.76 20.07 7.46
N LEU A 377 -2.60 20.76 6.33
CA LEU A 377 -1.46 20.56 5.43
C LEU A 377 -0.13 20.93 6.09
N THR A 378 -0.09 22.04 6.85
CA THR A 378 1.09 22.45 7.60
C THR A 378 1.47 21.44 8.70
N ALA A 379 0.47 20.77 9.29
CA ALA A 379 0.69 19.72 10.29
C ALA A 379 1.31 18.43 9.69
N GLY A 380 1.17 18.19 8.38
CA GLY A 380 1.75 17.04 7.70
C GLY A 380 0.75 16.07 7.07
N ASN A 381 -0.56 16.45 6.99
CA ASN A 381 -1.49 15.71 6.15
C ASN A 381 -1.16 15.94 4.67
N ASP A 382 -1.44 14.94 3.84
CA ASP A 382 -1.26 15.02 2.39
C ASP A 382 -2.59 15.30 1.68
N MET A 383 -3.71 14.81 2.22
CA MET A 383 -5.02 15.08 1.67
C MET A 383 -6.03 15.45 2.76
N ILE A 384 -6.94 16.31 2.40
CA ILE A 384 -8.00 16.85 3.23
C ILE A 384 -9.33 16.19 2.87
N VAL A 385 -9.99 15.57 3.86
CA VAL A 385 -11.38 15.14 3.73
C VAL A 385 -12.30 16.24 4.20
N THR A 386 -13.21 16.70 3.34
CA THR A 386 -14.14 17.81 3.68
C THR A 386 -15.35 17.87 2.76
N ALA A 387 -16.42 18.54 3.25
CA ALA A 387 -17.55 18.97 2.42
C ALA A 387 -17.39 20.43 1.91
N ASP A 388 -16.62 21.27 2.61
CA ASP A 388 -16.44 22.71 2.30
C ASP A 388 -15.20 22.98 1.43
N PHE A 389 -15.00 22.13 0.43
CA PHE A 389 -13.79 22.18 -0.42
C PHE A 389 -13.67 23.46 -1.24
N GLU A 390 -14.80 24.05 -1.69
CA GLU A 390 -14.81 25.28 -2.50
C GLU A 390 -14.17 26.45 -1.75
N THR A 391 -14.50 26.61 -0.45
CA THR A 391 -13.90 27.63 0.42
C THR A 391 -12.46 27.28 0.76
N GLN A 392 -12.19 26.01 1.13
CA GLN A 392 -10.90 25.58 1.63
C GLN A 392 -9.81 25.52 0.56
N ILE A 393 -10.13 25.14 -0.68
CA ILE A 393 -9.19 25.22 -1.81
C ILE A 393 -8.74 26.68 -2.03
N ALA A 394 -9.69 27.64 -2.03
CA ALA A 394 -9.36 29.07 -2.20
C ALA A 394 -8.48 29.59 -1.05
N GLN A 395 -8.69 29.10 0.18
CA GLN A 395 -7.87 29.46 1.35
C GLN A 395 -6.44 28.90 1.20
N VAL A 396 -6.30 27.61 0.83
CA VAL A 396 -5.00 26.97 0.61
C VAL A 396 -4.22 27.65 -0.51
N LEU A 397 -4.84 27.95 -1.64
CA LEU A 397 -4.23 28.72 -2.74
C LEU A 397 -3.69 30.06 -2.24
N THR A 398 -4.51 30.81 -1.49
CA THR A 398 -4.10 32.09 -0.90
C THR A 398 -2.94 31.92 0.08
N ALA A 399 -2.91 30.82 0.86
CA ALA A 399 -1.85 30.55 1.81
C ALA A 399 -0.51 30.27 1.11
N VAL A 400 -0.53 29.52 -0.01
CA VAL A 400 0.65 29.26 -0.83
C VAL A 400 1.15 30.55 -1.48
N GLU A 401 0.29 31.32 -2.11
CA GLU A 401 0.64 32.60 -2.75
C GLU A 401 1.29 33.59 -1.78
N ARG A 402 0.87 33.58 -0.51
CA ARG A 402 1.44 34.41 0.56
C ARG A 402 2.68 33.81 1.24
N GLY A 403 3.10 32.62 0.87
CA GLY A 403 4.21 31.92 1.50
C GLY A 403 3.94 31.46 2.94
N ILE A 404 2.66 31.35 3.34
CA ILE A 404 2.23 30.79 4.64
C ILE A 404 2.36 29.27 4.58
N LEU A 405 1.90 28.65 3.50
CA LEU A 405 2.13 27.24 3.19
C LEU A 405 3.26 27.15 2.15
N PRO A 406 4.43 26.57 2.48
CA PRO A 406 5.52 26.41 1.52
C PRO A 406 5.14 25.52 0.33
N MET A 407 5.60 25.88 -0.87
CA MET A 407 5.36 25.08 -2.09
C MET A 407 5.93 23.67 -1.96
N GLU A 408 7.07 23.53 -1.26
CA GLU A 408 7.71 22.25 -0.99
C GLU A 408 6.80 21.31 -0.19
N THR A 409 5.95 21.84 0.70
CA THR A 409 4.94 21.05 1.43
C THR A 409 3.86 20.54 0.48
N VAL A 410 3.38 21.39 -0.43
CA VAL A 410 2.41 21.03 -1.47
C VAL A 410 2.98 19.96 -2.39
N ASP A 411 4.18 20.18 -2.93
CA ASP A 411 4.84 19.24 -3.85
C ASP A 411 5.10 17.87 -3.18
N ALA A 412 5.51 17.86 -1.92
CA ALA A 412 5.72 16.63 -1.18
C ALA A 412 4.41 15.85 -0.96
N ALA A 413 3.30 16.54 -0.67
CA ALA A 413 1.99 15.92 -0.52
C ALA A 413 1.47 15.38 -1.87
N VAL A 414 1.54 16.16 -2.95
CA VAL A 414 1.16 15.72 -4.31
C VAL A 414 2.00 14.51 -4.75
N THR A 415 3.31 14.50 -4.45
CA THR A 415 4.18 13.36 -4.72
C THR A 415 3.63 12.07 -4.10
N ARG A 416 3.20 12.09 -2.84
CA ARG A 416 2.62 10.91 -2.18
C ARG A 416 1.28 10.52 -2.77
N VAL A 417 0.44 11.49 -3.11
CA VAL A 417 -0.86 11.26 -3.78
C VAL A 417 -0.66 10.58 -5.13
N LEU A 418 0.24 11.10 -5.98
CA LEU A 418 0.57 10.49 -7.28
C LEU A 418 1.19 9.10 -7.12
N THR A 419 2.10 8.94 -6.14
CA THR A 419 2.67 7.63 -5.81
C THR A 419 1.59 6.61 -5.45
N ALA A 420 0.60 7.00 -4.65
CA ALA A 420 -0.52 6.13 -4.30
C ALA A 420 -1.39 5.79 -5.52
N LYS A 421 -1.65 6.75 -6.42
CA LYS A 421 -2.38 6.52 -7.68
C LYS A 421 -1.64 5.53 -8.60
N ILE A 422 -0.31 5.63 -8.72
CA ILE A 422 0.49 4.69 -9.49
C ILE A 422 0.47 3.29 -8.83
N ARG A 423 0.68 3.20 -7.52
CA ARG A 423 0.66 1.92 -6.79
C ARG A 423 -0.70 1.19 -6.89
N LEU A 424 -1.80 1.92 -7.00
CA LEU A 424 -3.14 1.38 -7.22
C LEU A 424 -3.45 1.11 -8.71
N GLY A 425 -2.51 1.35 -9.62
CA GLY A 425 -2.71 1.16 -11.06
C GLY A 425 -3.70 2.14 -11.70
N LEU A 426 -3.96 3.26 -11.05
CA LEU A 426 -4.84 4.32 -11.59
C LEU A 426 -4.10 5.18 -12.60
N LEU A 427 -2.83 5.55 -12.29
CA LEU A 427 -1.93 6.17 -13.26
C LEU A 427 -1.11 5.08 -13.92
N GLY A 428 -1.06 5.08 -15.26
CA GLY A 428 -0.23 4.14 -16.03
C GLY A 428 1.26 4.32 -15.73
N GLU A 429 2.00 3.19 -15.79
CA GLU A 429 3.47 3.21 -15.79
C GLU A 429 4.00 3.76 -17.12
#